data_9f1c42c6be2b6e87d3505a5175978d57
#
_entry.id   9f1c42c6be2b6e87d3505a5175978d57
#
_cell.length_a   1.000
_cell.length_b   1.000
_cell.length_c   1.000
_cell.angle_alpha   90.00
_cell.angle_beta   90.00
_cell.angle_gamma   90.00
#
_symmetry.space_group_name_H-M   'P 1'
#
loop_
_entity.id
_entity.type
_entity.pdbx_description
1 polymer ?
#
loop_
_entity_poly.entity_id
_entity_poly.type
_entity_poly.pdbx_seq_one_letter_code
_entity_poly.pdbx_strand_id
1 'polypeptide(L)'
;CHCPLCTRLFEERYGRTLEGIDHYDPDWREFKRECTTQYMRELRDAVREARADAELAGYVWARLAPEADRAGQDWPRWLSEGIADWLCVGQYTPSTPMFRAQCCTLKLIADKYLGGDTSRICPLLGPSYIQSACPSYSLADATIGRHLQAAREEGMTLTGYFPSHAIRAHPQTSARHAGGAP
;
A
#
# COMPACT_ATOMS: atom_id res chain seq x y z
N CYS A 1 -11.85 10.26 -11.67
CA CYS A 1 -11.90 11.55 -12.35
C CYS A 1 -12.91 11.49 -13.51
N HIS A 2 -13.91 12.35 -13.48
CA HIS A 2 -14.91 12.52 -14.57
C HIS A 2 -14.64 13.81 -15.35
N CYS A 3 -13.36 14.18 -15.53
CA CYS A 3 -13.00 15.34 -16.34
C CYS A 3 -13.22 15.06 -17.85
N PRO A 4 -13.35 16.09 -18.70
CA PRO A 4 -13.61 15.90 -20.13
C PRO A 4 -12.62 14.96 -20.83
N LEU A 5 -11.35 14.97 -20.42
CA LEU A 5 -10.34 14.06 -20.96
C LEU A 5 -10.64 12.60 -20.62
N CYS A 6 -10.89 12.29 -19.32
CA CYS A 6 -11.18 10.93 -18.90
C CYS A 6 -12.47 10.40 -19.52
N THR A 7 -13.51 11.27 -19.65
CA THR A 7 -14.76 10.90 -20.31
C THR A 7 -14.51 10.50 -21.74
N ARG A 8 -13.82 11.35 -22.52
CA ARG A 8 -13.49 11.07 -23.92
C ARG A 8 -12.68 9.78 -24.08
N LEU A 9 -11.61 9.61 -23.30
CA LEU A 9 -10.75 8.42 -23.38
C LEU A 9 -11.49 7.14 -23.01
N PHE A 10 -12.42 7.22 -22.07
CA PHE A 10 -13.26 6.08 -21.69
C PHE A 10 -14.25 5.73 -22.81
N GLU A 11 -14.92 6.74 -23.39
CA GLU A 11 -15.85 6.57 -24.51
C GLU A 11 -15.15 5.99 -25.74
N GLU A 12 -13.95 6.49 -26.08
CA GLU A 12 -13.12 5.98 -27.16
C GLU A 12 -12.76 4.49 -26.97
N ARG A 13 -12.49 4.09 -25.71
CA ARG A 13 -12.06 2.72 -25.41
C ARG A 13 -13.20 1.73 -25.28
N TYR A 14 -14.32 2.12 -24.67
CA TYR A 14 -15.40 1.21 -24.30
C TYR A 14 -16.71 1.47 -25.06
N GLY A 15 -16.80 2.52 -25.87
CA GLY A 15 -17.99 2.86 -26.66
C GLY A 15 -19.20 3.27 -25.83
N ARG A 16 -19.00 3.69 -24.57
CA ARG A 16 -20.06 4.05 -23.62
C ARG A 16 -19.66 5.27 -22.79
N THR A 17 -20.66 6.05 -22.36
CA THR A 17 -20.41 7.25 -21.56
C THR A 17 -20.06 6.93 -20.10
N LEU A 18 -19.33 7.85 -19.45
CA LEU A 18 -19.12 7.86 -18.01
C LEU A 18 -20.31 8.39 -17.21
N GLU A 19 -21.29 9.01 -17.87
CA GLU A 19 -22.44 9.56 -17.18
C GLU A 19 -23.26 8.44 -16.50
N GLY A 20 -23.47 8.58 -15.18
CA GLY A 20 -24.21 7.59 -14.40
C GLY A 20 -23.49 6.25 -14.17
N ILE A 21 -22.21 6.14 -14.52
CA ILE A 21 -21.47 4.90 -14.32
C ILE A 21 -21.26 4.60 -12.83
N ASP A 22 -21.44 3.36 -12.44
CA ASP A 22 -21.20 2.90 -11.07
C ASP A 22 -19.70 2.81 -10.76
N HIS A 23 -19.32 3.08 -9.51
CA HIS A 23 -17.94 2.95 -9.05
C HIS A 23 -17.38 1.53 -9.18
N TYR A 24 -18.25 0.52 -9.14
CA TYR A 24 -17.90 -0.89 -9.24
C TYR A 24 -18.03 -1.44 -10.66
N ASP A 25 -18.42 -0.60 -11.63
CA ASP A 25 -18.46 -0.99 -13.05
C ASP A 25 -17.08 -1.54 -13.48
N PRO A 26 -17.03 -2.75 -14.07
CA PRO A 26 -15.77 -3.41 -14.41
C PRO A 26 -14.90 -2.62 -15.38
N ASP A 27 -15.51 -2.00 -16.41
CA ASP A 27 -14.78 -1.22 -17.41
C ASP A 27 -14.21 0.06 -16.81
N TRP A 28 -14.98 0.72 -15.90
CA TRP A 28 -14.51 1.89 -15.18
C TRP A 28 -13.36 1.58 -14.22
N ARG A 29 -13.43 0.45 -13.52
CA ARG A 29 -12.34 -0.02 -12.65
C ARG A 29 -11.09 -0.34 -13.44
N GLU A 30 -11.25 -1.04 -14.60
CA GLU A 30 -10.12 -1.37 -15.46
C GLU A 30 -9.51 -0.12 -16.08
N PHE A 31 -10.32 0.82 -16.59
CA PHE A 31 -9.84 2.08 -17.11
C PHE A 31 -8.98 2.85 -16.10
N LYS A 32 -9.45 2.96 -14.85
CA LYS A 32 -8.67 3.63 -13.79
C LYS A 32 -7.35 2.92 -13.52
N ARG A 33 -7.35 1.58 -13.47
CA ARG A 33 -6.13 0.79 -13.24
C ARG A 33 -5.10 0.99 -14.35
N GLU A 34 -5.55 0.97 -15.61
CA GLU A 34 -4.66 1.19 -16.75
C GLU A 34 -4.10 2.61 -16.78
N CYS A 35 -4.94 3.63 -16.56
CA CYS A 35 -4.47 5.02 -16.51
C CYS A 35 -3.43 5.24 -15.41
N THR A 36 -3.68 4.70 -14.19
CA THR A 36 -2.75 4.84 -13.08
C THR A 36 -1.47 4.04 -13.31
N THR A 37 -1.58 2.85 -13.89
CA THR A 37 -0.41 2.01 -14.23
C THR A 37 0.44 2.67 -15.31
N GLN A 38 -0.18 3.27 -16.32
CA GLN A 38 0.56 4.00 -17.36
C GLN A 38 1.31 5.21 -16.78
N TYR A 39 0.65 5.97 -15.91
CA TYR A 39 1.32 7.07 -15.18
C TYR A 39 2.52 6.58 -14.37
N MET A 40 2.39 5.45 -13.67
CA MET A 40 3.49 4.87 -12.90
C MET A 40 4.66 4.42 -13.79
N ARG A 41 4.38 3.90 -15.00
CA ARG A 41 5.44 3.57 -15.98
C ARG A 41 6.19 4.81 -16.45
N GLU A 42 5.47 5.86 -16.81
CA GLU A 42 6.07 7.12 -17.24
C GLU A 42 6.91 7.76 -16.12
N LEU A 43 6.42 7.70 -14.87
CA LEU A 43 7.16 8.16 -13.71
C LEU A 43 8.45 7.36 -13.49
N ARG A 44 8.39 6.01 -13.58
CA ARG A 44 9.58 5.14 -13.49
C ARG A 44 10.60 5.50 -14.56
N ASP A 45 10.15 5.66 -15.80
CA ASP A 45 11.03 5.93 -16.93
C ASP A 45 11.72 7.29 -16.76
N ALA A 46 10.98 8.32 -16.36
CA ALA A 46 11.54 9.64 -16.07
C ALA A 46 12.54 9.63 -14.88
N VAL A 47 12.24 8.87 -13.82
CA VAL A 47 13.15 8.72 -12.66
C VAL A 47 14.45 8.03 -13.09
N ARG A 48 14.38 6.97 -13.87
CA ARG A 48 15.55 6.21 -14.34
C ARG A 48 16.36 6.96 -15.40
N GLU A 49 15.71 7.76 -16.22
CA GLU A 49 16.39 8.68 -17.13
C GLU A 49 17.21 9.73 -16.36
N ALA A 50 16.65 10.29 -15.29
CA ALA A 50 17.33 11.27 -14.46
C ALA A 50 18.45 10.66 -13.61
N ARG A 51 18.22 9.44 -13.09
CA ARG A 51 19.19 8.70 -12.27
C ARG A 51 18.93 7.19 -12.37
N ALA A 52 19.78 6.49 -13.09
CA ALA A 52 19.60 5.08 -13.47
C ALA A 52 19.54 4.10 -12.28
N ASP A 53 20.19 4.44 -11.15
CA ASP A 53 20.22 3.67 -9.90
C ASP A 53 19.15 4.07 -8.88
N ALA A 54 18.27 5.02 -9.21
CA ALA A 54 17.23 5.45 -8.31
C ALA A 54 16.12 4.37 -8.21
N GLU A 55 15.69 4.13 -6.98
CA GLU A 55 14.53 3.28 -6.71
C GLU A 55 13.23 4.10 -6.70
N LEU A 56 12.20 3.56 -7.34
CA LEU A 56 10.85 4.11 -7.30
C LEU A 56 10.04 3.38 -6.22
N ALA A 57 9.75 4.08 -5.15
CA ALA A 57 8.84 3.61 -4.10
C ALA A 57 7.51 4.33 -4.17
N GLY A 58 6.43 3.64 -3.81
CA GLY A 58 5.10 4.21 -3.78
C GLY A 58 4.36 3.92 -2.48
N TYR A 59 3.41 4.81 -2.13
CA TYR A 59 2.41 4.53 -1.10
C TYR A 59 1.12 4.06 -1.77
N VAL A 60 0.59 2.93 -1.28
CA VAL A 60 -0.63 2.32 -1.80
C VAL A 60 -1.57 1.90 -0.67
N TRP A 61 -2.86 1.78 -0.98
CA TRP A 61 -3.83 1.20 -0.07
C TRP A 61 -3.75 -0.32 -0.04
N ALA A 62 -4.04 -0.91 1.12
CA ALA A 62 -4.20 -2.35 1.23
C ALA A 62 -5.26 -2.83 0.23
N ARG A 63 -4.96 -3.91 -0.52
CA ARG A 63 -5.87 -4.38 -1.59
C ARG A 63 -7.22 -4.90 -1.09
N LEU A 64 -7.31 -5.24 0.19
CA LEU A 64 -8.57 -5.60 0.82
C LEU A 64 -9.51 -4.39 1.06
N ALA A 65 -8.99 -3.19 0.98
CA ALA A 65 -9.79 -1.98 1.14
C ALA A 65 -10.46 -1.62 -0.19
N PRO A 66 -11.77 -1.30 -0.19
CA PRO A 66 -12.47 -0.78 -1.37
C PRO A 66 -11.77 0.42 -2.01
N GLU A 67 -11.03 1.18 -1.22
CA GLU A 67 -10.29 2.37 -1.64
C GLU A 67 -9.20 2.08 -2.67
N ALA A 68 -8.49 0.95 -2.58
CA ALA A 68 -7.46 0.58 -3.56
C ALA A 68 -8.04 0.40 -4.96
N ASP A 69 -9.19 -0.26 -5.06
CA ASP A 69 -9.92 -0.41 -6.31
C ASP A 69 -10.49 0.93 -6.82
N ARG A 70 -10.99 1.77 -5.91
CA ARG A 70 -11.48 3.12 -6.27
C ARG A 70 -10.37 4.02 -6.78
N ALA A 71 -9.17 3.89 -6.23
CA ALA A 71 -7.98 4.64 -6.66
C ALA A 71 -7.33 4.10 -7.95
N GLY A 72 -7.73 2.91 -8.39
CA GLY A 72 -7.13 2.24 -9.55
C GLY A 72 -5.68 1.78 -9.31
N GLN A 73 -5.31 1.51 -8.07
CA GLN A 73 -3.95 1.10 -7.71
C GLN A 73 -3.74 -0.41 -7.93
N ASP A 74 -3.30 -0.78 -9.13
CA ASP A 74 -2.92 -2.19 -9.44
C ASP A 74 -1.47 -2.48 -9.01
N TRP A 75 -1.18 -2.24 -7.75
CA TRP A 75 0.17 -2.30 -7.22
C TRP A 75 0.82 -3.71 -7.25
N PRO A 76 0.11 -4.86 -7.17
CA PRO A 76 0.75 -6.14 -7.40
C PRO A 76 1.36 -6.24 -8.80
N ARG A 77 0.66 -5.69 -9.81
CA ARG A 77 1.18 -5.59 -11.18
C ARG A 77 2.41 -4.68 -11.25
N TRP A 78 2.39 -3.55 -10.54
CA TRP A 78 3.54 -2.63 -10.55
C TRP A 78 4.81 -3.25 -10.00
N LEU A 79 4.69 -4.12 -8.98
CA LEU A 79 5.82 -4.88 -8.46
C LEU A 79 6.26 -6.00 -9.42
N SER A 80 5.31 -6.78 -9.96
CA SER A 80 5.62 -7.92 -10.83
C SER A 80 6.21 -7.50 -12.18
N GLU A 81 5.80 -6.35 -12.72
CA GLU A 81 6.35 -5.79 -13.96
C GLU A 81 7.59 -4.90 -13.72
N GLY A 82 8.06 -4.74 -12.49
CA GLY A 82 9.20 -3.88 -12.16
C GLY A 82 8.94 -2.39 -12.42
N ILE A 83 7.67 -1.97 -12.36
CA ILE A 83 7.27 -0.56 -12.48
C ILE A 83 7.64 0.19 -11.19
N ALA A 84 7.40 -0.42 -10.02
CA ALA A 84 7.88 0.06 -8.74
C ALA A 84 8.90 -0.93 -8.17
N ASP A 85 9.93 -0.44 -7.49
CA ASP A 85 10.94 -1.27 -6.87
C ASP A 85 10.43 -1.86 -5.55
N TRP A 86 9.76 -1.05 -4.72
CA TRP A 86 9.07 -1.49 -3.52
C TRP A 86 7.89 -0.58 -3.17
N LEU A 87 6.99 -1.05 -2.31
CA LEU A 87 5.76 -0.32 -1.96
C LEU A 87 5.47 -0.32 -0.47
N CYS A 88 5.04 0.84 0.01
CA CYS A 88 4.46 1.04 1.32
C CYS A 88 2.95 0.81 1.26
N VAL A 89 2.46 -0.24 1.90
CA VAL A 89 1.04 -0.62 1.88
C VAL A 89 0.36 -0.17 3.17
N GLY A 90 -0.54 0.79 3.08
CA GLY A 90 -1.26 1.34 4.23
C GLY A 90 -2.20 0.32 4.86
N GLN A 91 -1.91 -0.10 6.11
CA GLN A 91 -2.69 -1.08 6.88
C GLN A 91 -3.10 -0.47 8.22
N TYR A 92 -3.90 0.57 8.16
CA TYR A 92 -4.27 1.36 9.34
C TYR A 92 -5.45 0.72 10.08
N THR A 93 -5.14 -0.12 11.04
CA THR A 93 -6.13 -0.74 11.94
C THR A 93 -5.61 -0.77 13.37
N PRO A 94 -6.48 -0.58 14.39
CA PRO A 94 -6.12 -0.80 15.79
C PRO A 94 -6.19 -2.29 16.19
N SER A 95 -6.74 -3.15 15.35
CA SER A 95 -6.94 -4.58 15.61
C SER A 95 -5.75 -5.41 15.18
N THR A 96 -5.03 -6.04 16.12
CA THR A 96 -3.91 -6.96 15.81
C THR A 96 -4.36 -8.16 14.95
N PRO A 97 -5.50 -8.83 15.21
CA PRO A 97 -5.97 -9.89 14.34
C PRO A 97 -6.24 -9.40 12.89
N MET A 98 -6.81 -8.23 12.72
CA MET A 98 -7.03 -7.64 11.38
C MET A 98 -5.71 -7.33 10.69
N PHE A 99 -4.76 -6.72 11.41
CA PHE A 99 -3.43 -6.43 10.86
C PHE A 99 -2.70 -7.71 10.43
N ARG A 100 -2.77 -8.77 11.24
CA ARG A 100 -2.22 -10.08 10.89
C ARG A 100 -2.86 -10.64 9.61
N ALA A 101 -4.18 -10.63 9.51
CA ALA A 101 -4.88 -11.07 8.30
C ALA A 101 -4.48 -10.27 7.05
N GLN A 102 -4.23 -8.97 7.20
CA GLN A 102 -3.71 -8.13 6.13
C GLN A 102 -2.27 -8.54 5.75
N CYS A 103 -1.39 -8.83 6.72
CA CYS A 103 -0.04 -9.35 6.43
C CYS A 103 -0.09 -10.71 5.71
N CYS A 104 -0.95 -11.64 6.14
CA CYS A 104 -1.18 -12.90 5.41
C CYS A 104 -1.57 -12.63 3.95
N THR A 105 -2.43 -11.64 3.69
CA THR A 105 -2.84 -11.27 2.33
C THR A 105 -1.65 -10.72 1.52
N LEU A 106 -0.81 -9.88 2.14
CA LEU A 106 0.41 -9.40 1.46
C LEU A 106 1.35 -10.54 1.12
N LYS A 107 1.49 -11.52 2.02
CA LYS A 107 2.27 -12.73 1.76
C LYS A 107 1.71 -13.53 0.59
N LEU A 108 0.39 -13.76 0.54
CA LEU A 108 -0.25 -14.45 -0.60
C LEU A 108 -0.04 -13.69 -1.92
N ILE A 109 0.00 -12.37 -1.89
CA ILE A 109 0.32 -11.54 -3.06
C ILE A 109 1.79 -11.72 -3.46
N ALA A 110 2.71 -11.71 -2.48
CA ALA A 110 4.12 -11.97 -2.74
C ALA A 110 4.33 -13.38 -3.33
N ASP A 111 3.71 -14.39 -2.76
CA ASP A 111 3.78 -15.78 -3.26
C ASP A 111 3.27 -15.88 -4.71
N LYS A 112 2.18 -15.17 -5.03
CA LYS A 112 1.57 -15.23 -6.37
C LYS A 112 2.33 -14.44 -7.43
N TYR A 113 2.87 -13.28 -7.09
CA TYR A 113 3.38 -12.32 -8.08
C TYR A 113 4.88 -12.04 -7.97
N LEU A 114 5.54 -12.40 -6.86
CA LEU A 114 6.92 -12.06 -6.57
C LEU A 114 7.77 -13.28 -6.17
N GLY A 115 7.28 -14.49 -6.43
CA GLY A 115 8.00 -15.72 -6.06
C GLY A 115 8.24 -15.89 -4.55
N GLY A 116 7.38 -15.30 -3.71
CA GLY A 116 7.47 -15.34 -2.26
C GLY A 116 8.32 -14.22 -1.63
N ASP A 117 8.92 -13.34 -2.43
CA ASP A 117 9.72 -12.22 -1.94
C ASP A 117 8.86 -11.13 -1.30
N THR A 118 8.94 -10.99 0.03
CA THR A 118 8.25 -9.95 0.80
C THR A 118 9.08 -8.68 1.01
N SER A 119 10.37 -8.68 0.60
CA SER A 119 11.29 -7.54 0.83
C SER A 119 10.89 -6.26 0.08
N ARG A 120 10.05 -6.40 -0.94
CA ARG A 120 9.52 -5.29 -1.74
C ARG A 120 8.16 -4.76 -1.27
N ILE A 121 7.62 -5.31 -0.17
CA ILE A 121 6.32 -4.94 0.39
C ILE A 121 6.52 -4.51 1.84
N CYS A 122 6.25 -3.23 2.13
CA CYS A 122 6.37 -2.65 3.45
C CYS A 122 4.96 -2.37 4.03
N PRO A 123 4.40 -3.21 4.90
CA PRO A 123 3.16 -2.88 5.60
C PRO A 123 3.37 -1.67 6.50
N LEU A 124 2.54 -0.63 6.31
CA LEU A 124 2.57 0.59 7.12
C LEU A 124 1.58 0.50 8.26
N LEU A 125 2.09 0.63 9.47
CA LEU A 125 1.28 0.82 10.67
C LEU A 125 0.81 2.27 10.77
N GLY A 126 -0.40 2.44 11.33
CA GLY A 126 -0.94 3.76 11.68
C GLY A 126 -0.96 4.00 13.19
N PRO A 127 0.16 4.42 13.83
CA PRO A 127 0.19 4.63 15.27
C PRO A 127 -0.89 5.59 15.78
N SER A 128 -1.21 6.63 15.02
CA SER A 128 -2.30 7.56 15.37
C SER A 128 -3.67 6.89 15.41
N TYR A 129 -3.94 5.93 14.52
CA TYR A 129 -5.17 5.13 14.53
C TYR A 129 -5.21 4.19 15.74
N ILE A 130 -4.08 3.56 16.05
CA ILE A 130 -3.96 2.70 17.22
C ILE A 130 -4.17 3.52 18.49
N GLN A 131 -3.51 4.67 18.59
CA GLN A 131 -3.62 5.57 19.73
C GLN A 131 -5.05 6.09 19.95
N SER A 132 -5.75 6.50 18.88
CA SER A 132 -7.13 6.99 18.99
C SER A 132 -8.11 5.92 19.44
N ALA A 133 -7.80 4.64 19.21
CA ALA A 133 -8.63 3.51 19.62
C ALA A 133 -8.23 2.92 20.98
N CYS A 134 -7.11 3.35 21.59
CA CYS A 134 -6.63 2.84 22.85
C CYS A 134 -6.87 3.84 23.99
N PRO A 135 -7.32 3.38 25.19
CA PRO A 135 -7.58 4.26 26.33
C PRO A 135 -6.29 4.84 26.97
N SER A 136 -5.12 4.33 26.61
CA SER A 136 -3.84 4.82 27.15
C SER A 136 -2.69 4.65 26.15
N TYR A 137 -1.64 5.46 26.32
CA TYR A 137 -0.42 5.37 25.51
C TYR A 137 0.29 4.01 25.69
N SER A 138 0.34 3.47 26.92
CA SER A 138 0.96 2.17 27.18
C SER A 138 0.26 1.02 26.45
N LEU A 139 -1.07 1.09 26.34
CA LEU A 139 -1.83 0.10 25.58
C LEU A 139 -1.63 0.27 24.08
N ALA A 140 -1.52 1.50 23.59
CA ALA A 140 -1.18 1.79 22.20
C ALA A 140 0.21 1.26 21.84
N ASP A 141 1.22 1.48 22.67
CA ASP A 141 2.58 0.93 22.51
C ASP A 141 2.59 -0.59 22.49
N ALA A 142 1.89 -1.23 23.43
CA ALA A 142 1.75 -2.67 23.44
C ALA A 142 1.05 -3.22 22.18
N THR A 143 0.09 -2.48 21.64
CA THR A 143 -0.61 -2.84 20.41
C THR A 143 0.31 -2.70 19.19
N ILE A 144 1.08 -1.63 19.09
CA ILE A 144 2.11 -1.46 18.05
C ILE A 144 3.11 -2.62 18.11
N GLY A 145 3.60 -2.98 19.31
CA GLY A 145 4.49 -4.13 19.50
C GLY A 145 3.89 -5.44 18.98
N ARG A 146 2.60 -5.70 19.28
CA ARG A 146 1.89 -6.89 18.75
C ARG A 146 1.74 -6.87 17.23
N HIS A 147 1.51 -5.70 16.62
CA HIS A 147 1.46 -5.59 15.16
C HIS A 147 2.81 -5.92 14.53
N LEU A 148 3.90 -5.38 15.07
CA LEU A 148 5.25 -5.66 14.58
C LEU A 148 5.60 -7.15 14.71
N GLN A 149 5.24 -7.75 15.84
CA GLN A 149 5.41 -9.20 16.04
C GLN A 149 4.59 -9.99 15.01
N ALA A 150 3.31 -9.62 14.79
CA ALA A 150 2.46 -10.26 13.81
C ALA A 150 3.05 -10.17 12.39
N ALA A 151 3.57 -9.00 11.98
CA ALA A 151 4.22 -8.85 10.69
C ALA A 151 5.41 -9.81 10.52
N ARG A 152 6.27 -9.92 11.52
CA ARG A 152 7.42 -10.84 11.49
C ARG A 152 7.00 -12.31 11.40
N GLU A 153 6.01 -12.70 12.21
CA GLU A 153 5.48 -14.08 12.21
C GLU A 153 4.86 -14.45 10.85
N GLU A 154 4.30 -13.48 10.13
CA GLU A 154 3.79 -13.66 8.76
C GLU A 154 4.88 -13.51 7.69
N GLY A 155 6.15 -13.33 8.07
CA GLY A 155 7.28 -13.26 7.14
C GLY A 155 7.45 -11.92 6.43
N MET A 156 6.90 -10.83 6.98
CA MET A 156 7.19 -9.49 6.47
C MET A 156 8.58 -9.04 6.93
N THR A 157 9.47 -8.80 5.99
CA THR A 157 10.87 -8.39 6.26
C THR A 157 10.99 -6.90 6.55
N LEU A 158 10.06 -6.10 6.04
CA LEU A 158 9.98 -4.66 6.26
C LEU A 158 8.70 -4.31 7.01
N THR A 159 8.74 -3.27 7.81
CA THR A 159 7.56 -2.61 8.40
C THR A 159 7.83 -1.12 8.52
N GLY A 160 6.81 -0.31 8.33
CA GLY A 160 6.92 1.14 8.40
C GLY A 160 5.82 1.79 9.24
N TYR A 161 5.95 3.08 9.48
CA TYR A 161 5.00 3.87 10.25
C TYR A 161 4.52 5.07 9.45
N PHE A 162 3.24 5.40 9.56
CA PHE A 162 2.67 6.62 9.01
C PHE A 162 1.63 7.23 9.98
N PRO A 163 1.67 8.51 10.26
CA PRO A 163 2.71 9.47 9.88
C PRO A 163 3.92 9.47 10.85
N SER A 164 5.05 10.00 10.41
CA SER A 164 6.32 9.96 11.16
C SER A 164 6.28 10.68 12.51
N HIS A 165 5.44 11.72 12.68
CA HIS A 165 5.29 12.41 13.97
C HIS A 165 4.73 11.50 15.07
N ALA A 166 3.96 10.48 14.71
CA ALA A 166 3.46 9.50 15.68
C ALA A 166 4.57 8.63 16.27
N ILE A 167 5.71 8.45 15.58
CA ILE A 167 6.88 7.73 16.09
C ILE A 167 7.49 8.49 17.28
N ARG A 168 7.50 9.83 17.23
CA ARG A 168 8.03 10.68 18.30
C ARG A 168 7.22 10.58 19.59
N ALA A 169 5.94 10.26 19.49
CA ALA A 169 5.07 10.01 20.64
C ALA A 169 5.30 8.62 21.27
N HIS A 170 5.98 7.70 20.55
CA HIS A 170 6.23 6.32 20.97
C HIS A 170 7.73 5.94 20.87
N PRO A 171 8.65 6.69 21.50
CA PRO A 171 10.09 6.53 21.31
C PRO A 171 10.63 5.17 21.78
N GLN A 172 10.04 4.59 22.82
CA GLN A 172 10.49 3.29 23.36
C GLN A 172 10.16 2.13 22.42
N THR A 173 9.03 2.17 21.75
CA THR A 173 8.62 1.14 20.79
C THR A 173 9.48 1.22 19.53
N SER A 174 9.76 2.43 19.07
CA SER A 174 10.62 2.68 17.90
C SER A 174 12.07 2.23 18.14
N ALA A 175 12.64 2.54 19.32
CA ALA A 175 14.01 2.16 19.67
C ALA A 175 14.21 0.65 19.82
N ARG A 176 13.24 -0.07 20.38
CA ARG A 176 13.32 -1.54 20.58
C ARG A 176 13.27 -2.32 19.28
N HIS A 177 12.74 -1.75 18.22
CA HIS A 177 12.54 -2.42 16.94
C HIS A 177 13.51 -1.97 15.85
N ALA A 178 14.16 -0.82 16.00
CA ALA A 178 15.23 -0.37 15.09
C ALA A 178 16.56 -1.14 15.29
N GLY A 179 16.74 -1.83 16.42
CA GLY A 179 17.97 -2.55 16.76
C GLY A 179 17.98 -4.04 16.40
N GLY A 180 17.01 -4.53 15.67
CA GLY A 180 16.91 -5.94 15.29
C GLY A 180 17.26 -6.19 13.83
N ALA A 181 18.48 -5.86 13.41
CA ALA A 181 19.11 -6.58 12.31
C ALA A 181 19.76 -7.85 12.88
N PRO A 182 19.69 -9.01 12.17
CA PRO A 182 20.29 -10.25 12.61
C PRO A 182 21.80 -10.17 12.77
#